data_de618e6b62e9adad125da6b8668d9982
#
_entry.id   de618e6b62e9adad125da6b8668d9982
#
_cell.length_a   1.000
_cell.length_b   1.000
_cell.length_c   1.000
_cell.angle_alpha   90.00
_cell.angle_beta   90.00
_cell.angle_gamma   90.00
#
_symmetry.space_group_name_H-M   'P 1'
#
loop_
_entity.id
_entity.type
_entity.pdbx_description
1 polymer ?
#
loop_
_entity_poly.entity_id
_entity_poly.type
_entity_poly.pdbx_seq_one_letter_code
_entity_poly.pdbx_strand_id
1 'polypeptide(L)'
;MASTTLLNRASLQRIIPILLLLFAFAGTSAAEELPCNIQRRTLLYAVKGQDSLYMDIYTNIVPPKRDAASADGLQTAPRASRVAMAPRPALIFLSGGDSTAGGRDDKRYREYLCHIAERGITVFSIDYRLEESAKLAPLAQSALDRAVEDLFTATLYILKHHFALSVNPLQIMASGSSAGAIIALQAEYYLTNRKAPEQMPESFNYCGVIAFAGAIMSFGEDLQWEGMPAPIALFHGKADNIVPFKRVQSASGGRKVSLNGSFTIAKSLKRRGAPYMLKSYKSKDHSVAVWAMQHQLEQVDYFLQKYIFRDK
;
A
#
# COMPACT_ATOMS: atom_id res chain seq x y z
N MET A 1 30.25 -2.58 67.12
CA MET A 1 30.33 -1.10 66.92
C MET A 1 29.60 -0.75 65.67
N ALA A 2 28.40 -0.19 65.83
CA ALA A 2 27.51 0.24 64.76
C ALA A 2 27.77 1.72 64.46
N SER A 3 27.91 2.06 63.20
CA SER A 3 27.94 3.46 62.81
C SER A 3 26.77 3.71 61.83
N THR A 4 25.76 4.38 62.36
CA THR A 4 24.55 4.83 61.68
C THR A 4 24.86 6.18 61.05
N THR A 5 24.87 6.22 59.72
CA THR A 5 25.01 7.51 58.97
C THR A 5 23.63 8.08 58.67
N LEU A 6 23.30 9.17 59.33
CA LEU A 6 22.09 9.98 59.13
C LEU A 6 22.10 10.66 57.74
N LEU A 7 21.13 10.36 56.89
CA LEU A 7 20.88 11.05 55.65
C LEU A 7 20.23 12.43 55.93
N ASN A 8 20.87 13.45 55.45
CA ASN A 8 20.57 14.86 55.67
C ASN A 8 19.32 15.29 54.88
N ARG A 9 18.38 15.96 55.56
CA ARG A 9 17.08 16.46 55.08
C ARG A 9 17.14 17.58 53.99
N ALA A 10 18.33 17.95 53.52
CA ALA A 10 18.51 19.05 52.57
C ALA A 10 18.46 18.65 51.09
N SER A 11 18.38 17.33 50.75
CA SER A 11 18.35 16.84 49.36
C SER A 11 16.96 16.59 48.79
N LEU A 12 15.88 16.79 49.58
CA LEU A 12 14.51 16.52 49.11
C LEU A 12 13.77 17.75 48.60
N GLN A 13 14.38 18.93 48.58
CA GLN A 13 13.73 20.19 48.12
C GLN A 13 14.16 20.66 46.74
N ARG A 14 14.93 19.90 45.96
CA ARG A 14 15.40 20.29 44.62
C ARG A 14 14.82 19.50 43.46
N ILE A 15 13.84 18.64 43.67
CA ILE A 15 13.25 17.76 42.61
C ILE A 15 11.86 18.21 42.16
N ILE A 16 11.26 19.25 42.75
CA ILE A 16 9.88 19.67 42.47
C ILE A 16 9.68 20.81 41.44
N PRO A 17 10.68 21.49 40.88
CA PRO A 17 10.37 22.45 39.81
C PRO A 17 10.69 21.98 38.38
N ILE A 18 11.03 20.70 38.11
CA ILE A 18 11.30 20.21 36.73
C ILE A 18 10.09 19.54 36.09
N LEU A 19 9.01 19.31 36.81
CA LEU A 19 7.81 18.63 36.31
C LEU A 19 6.71 19.59 35.80
N LEU A 20 6.97 20.90 35.66
CA LEU A 20 5.97 21.88 35.25
C LEU A 20 6.35 22.72 34.02
N LEU A 21 7.29 22.22 33.19
CA LEU A 21 7.72 22.88 31.93
C LEU A 21 7.70 21.98 30.71
N LEU A 22 6.90 20.93 30.73
CA LEU A 22 6.68 20.01 29.57
C LEU A 22 5.26 20.05 29.00
N PHE A 23 4.50 21.12 29.29
CA PHE A 23 3.18 21.36 28.71
C PHE A 23 3.12 22.74 28.02
N ALA A 24 3.93 22.96 27.00
CA ALA A 24 3.73 24.08 26.07
C ALA A 24 4.61 23.94 24.81
N PHE A 25 4.52 22.82 24.12
CA PHE A 25 4.79 22.74 22.68
C PHE A 25 3.94 21.60 22.12
N ALA A 26 2.62 21.68 22.31
CA ALA A 26 1.71 21.14 21.32
C ALA A 26 1.83 22.08 20.11
N GLY A 27 2.88 21.92 19.33
CA GLY A 27 2.90 22.40 17.97
C GLY A 27 1.67 21.80 17.31
N THR A 28 0.67 22.61 17.06
CA THR A 28 -0.38 22.30 16.10
C THR A 28 0.35 22.09 14.78
N SER A 29 0.71 20.83 14.49
CA SER A 29 1.01 20.41 13.13
C SER A 29 -0.23 20.85 12.36
N ALA A 30 -0.13 21.90 11.56
CA ALA A 30 -1.18 22.29 10.65
C ALA A 30 -1.51 21.01 9.89
N ALA A 31 -2.71 20.47 10.11
CA ALA A 31 -3.19 19.33 9.36
C ALA A 31 -3.18 19.82 7.92
N GLU A 32 -2.24 19.30 7.13
CA GLU A 32 -2.13 19.66 5.73
C GLU A 32 -3.45 19.28 5.08
N GLU A 33 -4.20 20.30 4.64
CA GLU A 33 -5.56 20.13 4.15
C GLU A 33 -5.55 19.22 2.93
N LEU A 34 -6.39 18.18 2.96
CA LEU A 34 -6.68 17.38 1.79
C LEU A 34 -7.45 18.24 0.77
N PRO A 35 -7.40 17.92 -0.53
CA PRO A 35 -8.32 18.55 -1.48
C PRO A 35 -9.76 18.49 -0.94
N CYS A 36 -10.52 19.57 -1.07
CA CYS A 36 -11.85 19.73 -0.47
C CYS A 36 -12.87 18.64 -0.90
N ASN A 37 -12.58 17.92 -1.96
CA ASN A 37 -13.40 16.82 -2.49
C ASN A 37 -12.98 15.44 -1.96
N ILE A 38 -11.90 15.33 -1.15
CA ILE A 38 -11.43 14.06 -0.61
C ILE A 38 -11.66 14.02 0.90
N GLN A 39 -12.40 12.99 1.33
CA GLN A 39 -12.55 12.66 2.74
C GLN A 39 -11.59 11.54 3.12
N ARG A 40 -10.92 11.67 4.27
CA ARG A 40 -10.12 10.63 4.90
C ARG A 40 -10.78 10.18 6.20
N ARG A 41 -10.85 8.89 6.43
CA ARG A 41 -11.23 8.28 7.72
C ARG A 41 -10.34 7.10 8.03
N THR A 42 -10.05 6.87 9.30
CA THR A 42 -9.23 5.75 9.77
C THR A 42 -10.11 4.68 10.38
N LEU A 43 -9.77 3.41 10.13
CA LEU A 43 -10.43 2.30 10.77
C LEU A 43 -9.45 1.17 11.10
N LEU A 44 -9.70 0.43 12.18
CA LEU A 44 -8.97 -0.77 12.58
C LEU A 44 -9.44 -1.94 11.71
N TYR A 45 -8.51 -2.60 11.00
CA TYR A 45 -8.87 -3.75 10.18
C TYR A 45 -8.41 -5.09 10.76
N ALA A 46 -7.39 -5.08 11.62
CA ALA A 46 -6.93 -6.29 12.30
C ALA A 46 -6.20 -5.97 13.61
N VAL A 47 -6.16 -6.97 14.49
CA VAL A 47 -5.28 -7.03 15.66
C VAL A 47 -4.49 -8.34 15.55
N LYS A 48 -3.16 -8.26 15.55
CA LYS A 48 -2.22 -9.38 15.41
C LYS A 48 -1.27 -9.41 16.60
N GLY A 49 -1.61 -10.18 17.63
CA GLY A 49 -0.90 -10.16 18.88
C GLY A 49 -1.05 -8.81 19.61
N GLN A 50 0.03 -8.06 19.74
CA GLN A 50 0.01 -6.70 20.32
C GLN A 50 -0.14 -5.60 19.26
N ASP A 51 -0.05 -5.93 17.97
CA ASP A 51 -0.11 -4.97 16.88
C ASP A 51 -1.56 -4.68 16.48
N SER A 52 -1.93 -3.42 16.50
CA SER A 52 -3.19 -2.91 15.97
C SER A 52 -2.96 -2.32 14.58
N LEU A 53 -3.54 -2.93 13.56
CA LEU A 53 -3.35 -2.57 12.16
C LEU A 53 -4.54 -1.75 11.66
N TYR A 54 -4.26 -0.52 11.25
CA TYR A 54 -5.27 0.43 10.77
C TYR A 54 -5.17 0.62 9.26
N MET A 55 -6.25 1.11 8.68
CA MET A 55 -6.29 1.61 7.31
C MET A 55 -6.89 3.02 7.27
N ASP A 56 -6.29 3.89 6.46
CA ASP A 56 -6.84 5.18 6.10
C ASP A 56 -7.58 5.06 4.78
N ILE A 57 -8.85 5.45 4.78
CA ILE A 57 -9.73 5.34 3.63
C ILE A 57 -9.91 6.73 3.02
N TYR A 58 -9.45 6.90 1.77
CA TYR A 58 -9.64 8.13 1.00
C TYR A 58 -10.79 7.93 0.02
N THR A 59 -11.75 8.82 0.06
CA THR A 59 -12.95 8.73 -0.77
C THR A 59 -13.27 10.09 -1.35
N ASN A 60 -13.50 10.16 -2.66
CA ASN A 60 -14.04 11.36 -3.29
C ASN A 60 -15.52 11.50 -2.90
N ILE A 61 -15.87 12.62 -2.25
CA ILE A 61 -17.23 12.93 -1.80
C ILE A 61 -18.09 13.59 -2.90
N VAL A 62 -17.46 14.08 -3.97
CA VAL A 62 -18.18 14.59 -5.14
C VAL A 62 -18.58 13.40 -6.00
N PRO A 63 -19.88 13.19 -6.26
CA PRO A 63 -20.28 12.13 -7.18
C PRO A 63 -19.70 12.40 -8.57
N PRO A 64 -19.25 11.37 -9.30
CA PRO A 64 -18.79 11.55 -10.67
C PRO A 64 -19.90 12.24 -11.49
N LYS A 65 -19.52 13.25 -12.29
CA LYS A 65 -20.46 13.88 -13.25
C LYS A 65 -21.01 12.76 -14.12
N ARG A 66 -22.31 12.51 -14.02
CA ARG A 66 -23.00 11.67 -15.01
C ARG A 66 -22.90 12.41 -16.31
N ASP A 67 -22.32 11.79 -17.33
CA ASP A 67 -22.38 12.31 -18.69
C ASP A 67 -23.86 12.52 -19.02
N ALA A 68 -24.18 13.74 -19.47
CA ALA A 68 -25.53 14.18 -19.72
C ALA A 68 -26.07 13.58 -21.03
N ALA A 69 -26.30 12.28 -21.05
CA ALA A 69 -26.93 11.57 -22.16
C ALA A 69 -28.04 10.65 -21.62
N SER A 70 -29.08 11.27 -21.07
CA SER A 70 -30.49 10.80 -21.01
C SER A 70 -31.28 11.68 -20.03
N ALA A 71 -31.56 12.91 -20.46
CA ALA A 71 -32.58 13.74 -19.84
C ALA A 71 -33.88 13.52 -20.63
N ASP A 72 -34.68 12.53 -20.19
CA ASP A 72 -36.09 12.57 -20.47
C ASP A 72 -36.85 12.65 -19.16
N GLY A 73 -37.70 13.67 -19.09
CA GLY A 73 -38.27 14.23 -17.90
C GLY A 73 -39.20 13.30 -17.13
N LEU A 74 -39.03 13.28 -15.82
CA LEU A 74 -40.15 13.37 -14.87
C LEU A 74 -39.60 13.90 -13.52
N GLN A 75 -39.87 15.19 -13.24
CA GLN A 75 -39.60 15.79 -11.95
C GLN A 75 -40.64 15.27 -10.94
N THR A 76 -40.22 14.39 -10.03
CA THR A 76 -40.90 14.15 -8.76
C THR A 76 -39.93 14.42 -7.63
N ALA A 77 -40.38 15.18 -6.64
CA ALA A 77 -39.63 15.72 -5.51
C ALA A 77 -38.75 14.71 -4.76
N PRO A 78 -37.61 15.16 -4.18
CA PRO A 78 -36.64 14.26 -3.58
C PRO A 78 -37.15 13.75 -2.23
N ARG A 79 -37.59 12.52 -2.20
CA ARG A 79 -37.57 11.73 -0.98
C ARG A 79 -36.11 11.54 -0.64
N ALA A 80 -35.67 11.98 0.56
CA ALA A 80 -34.32 11.76 1.08
C ALA A 80 -34.02 10.26 1.21
N SER A 81 -33.88 9.58 0.08
CA SER A 81 -33.35 8.23 0.01
C SER A 81 -31.83 8.34 0.05
N ARG A 82 -31.21 7.64 1.00
CA ARG A 82 -29.79 7.27 0.90
C ARG A 82 -29.60 6.67 -0.49
N VAL A 83 -29.15 7.46 -1.44
CA VAL A 83 -28.72 6.95 -2.75
C VAL A 83 -27.54 6.05 -2.43
N ALA A 84 -27.77 4.74 -2.47
CA ALA A 84 -26.67 3.78 -2.37
C ALA A 84 -25.71 4.14 -3.49
N MET A 85 -24.54 4.66 -3.11
CA MET A 85 -23.50 5.00 -4.10
C MET A 85 -23.16 3.70 -4.85
N ALA A 86 -23.07 3.78 -6.17
CA ALA A 86 -22.67 2.64 -6.98
C ALA A 86 -21.32 2.10 -6.47
N PRO A 87 -21.15 0.76 -6.37
CA PRO A 87 -19.91 0.17 -5.92
C PRO A 87 -18.72 0.67 -6.74
N ARG A 88 -17.68 1.16 -6.06
CA ARG A 88 -16.48 1.76 -6.68
C ARG A 88 -15.36 0.74 -6.76
N PRO A 89 -14.46 0.84 -7.72
CA PRO A 89 -13.17 0.16 -7.65
C PRO A 89 -12.43 0.55 -6.38
N ALA A 90 -11.55 -0.33 -5.89
CA ALA A 90 -10.72 -0.09 -4.73
C ALA A 90 -9.24 -0.25 -5.06
N LEU A 91 -8.37 0.48 -4.36
CA LEU A 91 -6.93 0.33 -4.39
C LEU A 91 -6.41 0.23 -2.97
N ILE A 92 -5.71 -0.87 -2.65
CA ILE A 92 -5.01 -1.05 -1.39
C ILE A 92 -3.57 -0.58 -1.60
N PHE A 93 -3.14 0.40 -0.81
CA PHE A 93 -1.80 0.99 -0.90
C PHE A 93 -0.95 0.63 0.31
N LEU A 94 0.31 0.23 0.03
CA LEU A 94 1.32 -0.05 1.03
C LEU A 94 2.47 0.94 0.88
N SER A 95 2.76 1.67 1.95
CA SER A 95 3.89 2.60 2.00
C SER A 95 5.23 1.86 1.90
N GLY A 96 6.28 2.55 1.46
CA GLY A 96 7.64 2.05 1.61
C GLY A 96 8.05 2.13 3.08
N GLY A 97 8.75 1.13 3.57
CA GLY A 97 9.26 1.12 4.93
C GLY A 97 10.72 1.53 5.00
N ASP A 98 11.00 2.65 5.65
CA ASP A 98 12.02 2.66 6.67
C ASP A 98 11.26 2.87 7.99
N SER A 99 11.68 2.20 9.03
CA SER A 99 10.96 2.08 10.31
C SER A 99 10.78 3.40 11.08
N THR A 100 11.13 4.53 10.49
CA THR A 100 11.05 5.84 11.11
C THR A 100 10.05 6.78 10.44
N ALA A 101 9.54 6.45 9.24
CA ALA A 101 8.70 7.36 8.45
C ALA A 101 7.76 6.70 7.43
N GLY A 102 7.42 5.43 7.52
CA GLY A 102 6.60 4.72 6.53
C GLY A 102 5.31 4.18 7.10
N GLY A 103 4.38 5.04 7.49
CA GLY A 103 3.03 4.66 7.89
C GLY A 103 2.01 4.91 6.78
N ARG A 104 0.79 4.42 6.97
CA ARG A 104 -0.35 4.63 6.06
C ARG A 104 -0.65 6.11 5.77
N ASP A 105 -0.26 7.03 6.65
CA ASP A 105 -0.50 8.49 6.58
C ASP A 105 0.72 9.31 6.16
N ASP A 106 1.77 8.65 5.63
CA ASP A 106 2.98 9.33 5.16
C ASP A 106 2.65 10.34 4.05
N LYS A 107 2.99 11.60 4.31
CA LYS A 107 2.72 12.74 3.44
C LYS A 107 3.30 12.61 2.04
N ARG A 108 4.41 11.86 1.88
CA ARG A 108 5.06 11.63 0.57
C ARG A 108 4.15 10.97 -0.45
N TYR A 109 3.15 10.21 0.00
CA TYR A 109 2.23 9.46 -0.87
C TYR A 109 0.87 10.14 -1.04
N ARG A 110 0.59 11.20 -0.27
CA ARG A 110 -0.72 11.84 -0.21
C ARG A 110 -1.23 12.31 -1.58
N GLU A 111 -0.36 12.94 -2.37
CA GLU A 111 -0.71 13.40 -3.72
C GLU A 111 -1.20 12.24 -4.59
N TYR A 112 -0.47 11.11 -4.59
CA TYR A 112 -0.86 9.90 -5.31
C TYR A 112 -2.20 9.33 -4.81
N LEU A 113 -2.37 9.21 -3.49
CA LEU A 113 -3.60 8.64 -2.91
C LEU A 113 -4.82 9.51 -3.23
N CYS A 114 -4.70 10.84 -3.13
CA CYS A 114 -5.76 11.77 -3.50
C CYS A 114 -6.05 11.71 -5.00
N HIS A 115 -5.03 11.68 -5.85
CA HIS A 115 -5.18 11.56 -7.30
C HIS A 115 -5.98 10.31 -7.70
N ILE A 116 -5.68 9.16 -7.09
CA ILE A 116 -6.44 7.93 -7.32
C ILE A 116 -7.90 8.06 -6.82
N ALA A 117 -8.09 8.66 -5.64
CA ALA A 117 -9.44 8.86 -5.08
C ALA A 117 -10.29 9.81 -5.95
N GLU A 118 -9.71 10.85 -6.55
CA GLU A 118 -10.37 11.77 -7.48
C GLU A 118 -10.93 11.08 -8.72
N ARG A 119 -10.37 9.93 -9.12
CA ARG A 119 -10.86 9.09 -10.22
C ARG A 119 -12.02 8.18 -9.81
N GLY A 120 -12.56 8.37 -8.62
CA GLY A 120 -13.70 7.58 -8.13
C GLY A 120 -13.30 6.20 -7.58
N ILE A 121 -12.02 5.95 -7.36
CA ILE A 121 -11.49 4.74 -6.72
C ILE A 121 -11.46 4.96 -5.21
N THR A 122 -11.97 4.03 -4.41
CA THR A 122 -11.78 4.07 -2.95
C THR A 122 -10.37 3.60 -2.61
N VAL A 123 -9.57 4.45 -1.96
CA VAL A 123 -8.18 4.11 -1.63
C VAL A 123 -8.07 3.71 -0.16
N PHE A 124 -7.42 2.60 0.10
CA PHE A 124 -7.13 2.05 1.43
C PHE A 124 -5.62 2.06 1.64
N SER A 125 -5.08 3.07 2.31
CA SER A 125 -3.67 3.07 2.75
C SER A 125 -3.58 2.32 4.06
N ILE A 126 -2.81 1.22 4.09
CA ILE A 126 -2.82 0.27 5.21
C ILE A 126 -1.51 0.28 6.00
N ASP A 127 -1.64 0.05 7.33
CA ASP A 127 -0.52 -0.42 8.15
C ASP A 127 -0.24 -1.89 7.81
N TYR A 128 1.00 -2.30 7.98
CA TYR A 128 1.42 -3.70 7.93
C TYR A 128 2.61 -3.91 8.87
N ARG A 129 2.80 -5.14 9.36
CA ARG A 129 3.88 -5.44 10.30
C ARG A 129 5.23 -5.41 9.61
N LEU A 130 6.10 -4.53 10.10
CA LEU A 130 7.52 -4.47 9.74
C LEU A 130 8.35 -5.06 10.87
N GLU A 131 9.31 -5.90 10.55
CA GLU A 131 10.27 -6.40 11.53
C GLU A 131 11.39 -5.36 11.73
N GLU A 132 11.72 -5.00 12.99
CA GLU A 132 12.84 -4.09 13.26
C GLU A 132 14.18 -4.65 12.76
N SER A 133 14.33 -5.97 12.72
CA SER A 133 15.49 -6.64 12.15
C SER A 133 15.59 -6.53 10.62
N ALA A 134 14.53 -6.14 9.93
CA ALA A 134 14.54 -5.90 8.50
C ALA A 134 15.42 -4.71 8.09
N LYS A 135 15.89 -3.88 9.02
CA LYS A 135 16.88 -2.82 8.78
C LYS A 135 18.21 -3.36 8.23
N LEU A 136 18.56 -4.60 8.53
CA LEU A 136 19.81 -5.24 8.11
C LEU A 136 19.63 -6.35 7.07
N ALA A 137 18.41 -6.88 6.92
CA ALA A 137 18.08 -7.89 5.91
C ALA A 137 16.64 -7.64 5.41
N PRO A 138 16.42 -6.66 4.50
CA PRO A 138 15.07 -6.23 4.08
C PRO A 138 14.22 -7.33 3.44
N LEU A 139 14.71 -8.57 3.40
CA LEU A 139 14.09 -9.71 2.72
C LEU A 139 14.24 -11.01 3.50
N ALA A 140 14.20 -10.99 4.84
CA ALA A 140 13.91 -12.22 5.54
C ALA A 140 12.55 -12.74 5.04
N GLN A 141 12.52 -13.95 4.49
CA GLN A 141 11.29 -14.57 3.93
C GLN A 141 10.12 -14.45 4.91
N SER A 142 10.36 -14.70 6.21
CA SER A 142 9.34 -14.62 7.24
C SER A 142 8.75 -13.22 7.44
N ALA A 143 9.56 -12.16 7.28
CA ALA A 143 9.08 -10.78 7.37
C ALA A 143 8.22 -10.40 6.17
N LEU A 144 8.64 -10.81 4.97
CA LEU A 144 7.86 -10.62 3.75
C LEU A 144 6.53 -11.38 3.82
N ASP A 145 6.54 -12.63 4.27
CA ASP A 145 5.34 -13.47 4.38
C ASP A 145 4.33 -12.87 5.37
N ARG A 146 4.80 -12.33 6.51
CA ARG A 146 3.92 -11.61 7.46
C ARG A 146 3.30 -10.35 6.86
N ALA A 147 4.08 -9.56 6.15
CA ALA A 147 3.56 -8.34 5.51
C ALA A 147 2.57 -8.66 4.38
N VAL A 148 2.80 -9.73 3.62
CA VAL A 148 1.85 -10.25 2.61
C VAL A 148 0.58 -10.79 3.28
N GLU A 149 0.70 -11.47 4.42
CA GLU A 149 -0.45 -11.91 5.23
C GLU A 149 -1.30 -10.72 5.68
N ASP A 150 -0.68 -9.60 6.07
CA ASP A 150 -1.39 -8.39 6.48
C ASP A 150 -2.14 -7.74 5.29
N LEU A 151 -1.55 -7.73 4.10
CA LEU A 151 -2.24 -7.30 2.88
C LEU A 151 -3.44 -8.21 2.57
N PHE A 152 -3.31 -9.52 2.68
CA PHE A 152 -4.43 -10.44 2.50
C PHE A 152 -5.51 -10.24 3.60
N THR A 153 -5.11 -9.99 4.84
CA THR A 153 -6.04 -9.67 5.94
C THR A 153 -6.84 -8.40 5.64
N ALA A 154 -6.18 -7.34 5.15
CA ALA A 154 -6.85 -6.11 4.72
C ALA A 154 -7.81 -6.35 3.54
N THR A 155 -7.37 -7.16 2.57
CA THR A 155 -8.19 -7.55 1.41
C THR A 155 -9.45 -8.29 1.87
N LEU A 156 -9.32 -9.28 2.75
CA LEU A 156 -10.45 -10.03 3.31
C LEU A 156 -11.40 -9.13 4.10
N TYR A 157 -10.85 -8.17 4.87
CA TYR A 157 -11.67 -7.17 5.56
C TYR A 157 -12.51 -6.35 4.58
N ILE A 158 -11.90 -5.86 3.49
CA ILE A 158 -12.59 -5.09 2.46
C ILE A 158 -13.66 -5.94 1.77
N LEU A 159 -13.33 -7.18 1.39
CA LEU A 159 -14.29 -8.12 0.79
C LEU A 159 -15.49 -8.38 1.70
N LYS A 160 -15.26 -8.62 3.00
CA LYS A 160 -16.31 -8.86 3.99
C LYS A 160 -17.23 -7.65 4.18
N HIS A 161 -16.68 -6.46 4.10
CA HIS A 161 -17.40 -5.20 4.38
C HIS A 161 -17.70 -4.38 3.12
N HIS A 162 -17.60 -4.96 1.92
CA HIS A 162 -17.66 -4.25 0.64
C HIS A 162 -18.92 -3.39 0.47
N PHE A 163 -20.07 -3.84 0.94
CA PHE A 163 -21.31 -3.05 0.92
C PHE A 163 -21.20 -1.77 1.75
N ALA A 164 -20.74 -1.88 3.01
CA ALA A 164 -20.59 -0.74 3.92
C ALA A 164 -19.50 0.24 3.43
N LEU A 165 -18.51 -0.28 2.70
CA LEU A 165 -17.40 0.48 2.12
C LEU A 165 -17.74 0.99 0.71
N SER A 166 -18.88 0.62 0.13
CA SER A 166 -19.27 0.92 -1.25
C SER A 166 -18.18 0.51 -2.28
N VAL A 167 -17.60 -0.67 -2.08
CA VAL A 167 -16.53 -1.24 -2.92
C VAL A 167 -17.09 -2.32 -3.84
N ASN A 168 -16.64 -2.34 -5.09
CA ASN A 168 -16.85 -3.45 -5.99
C ASN A 168 -15.83 -4.57 -5.68
N PRO A 169 -16.25 -5.73 -5.14
CA PRO A 169 -15.32 -6.80 -4.75
C PRO A 169 -14.55 -7.43 -5.93
N LEU A 170 -15.02 -7.22 -7.16
CA LEU A 170 -14.36 -7.69 -8.38
C LEU A 170 -13.34 -6.68 -8.94
N GLN A 171 -13.22 -5.50 -8.34
CA GLN A 171 -12.35 -4.43 -8.81
C GLN A 171 -11.46 -3.90 -7.68
N ILE A 172 -10.72 -4.80 -7.05
CA ILE A 172 -9.73 -4.46 -6.01
C ILE A 172 -8.33 -4.55 -6.63
N MET A 173 -7.56 -3.46 -6.52
CA MET A 173 -6.16 -3.35 -6.93
C MET A 173 -5.25 -3.36 -5.72
N ALA A 174 -3.99 -3.76 -5.93
CA ALA A 174 -2.91 -3.54 -4.97
C ALA A 174 -1.89 -2.55 -5.54
N SER A 175 -1.33 -1.69 -4.69
CA SER A 175 -0.28 -0.75 -5.07
C SER A 175 0.69 -0.54 -3.92
N GLY A 176 1.92 -0.16 -4.25
CA GLY A 176 2.88 0.16 -3.19
C GLY A 176 4.16 0.80 -3.68
N SER A 177 4.92 1.30 -2.71
CA SER A 177 6.22 1.94 -2.87
C SER A 177 7.31 1.09 -2.22
N SER A 178 8.45 0.85 -2.90
CA SER A 178 9.61 0.15 -2.32
C SER A 178 9.21 -1.18 -1.66
N ALA A 179 9.37 -1.33 -0.35
CA ALA A 179 8.93 -2.51 0.40
C ALA A 179 7.44 -2.81 0.17
N GLY A 180 6.57 -1.78 0.20
CA GLY A 180 5.14 -1.95 -0.09
C GLY A 180 4.88 -2.43 -1.52
N ALA A 181 5.70 -2.04 -2.49
CA ALA A 181 5.61 -2.54 -3.85
C ALA A 181 6.06 -4.01 -3.96
N ILE A 182 7.06 -4.41 -3.16
CA ILE A 182 7.47 -5.82 -3.06
C ILE A 182 6.32 -6.65 -2.50
N ILE A 183 5.66 -6.19 -1.42
CA ILE A 183 4.53 -6.88 -0.79
C ILE A 183 3.36 -7.02 -1.78
N ALA A 184 2.98 -5.94 -2.48
CA ALA A 184 1.90 -5.96 -3.46
C ALA A 184 2.16 -6.93 -4.62
N LEU A 185 3.38 -6.92 -5.17
CA LEU A 185 3.80 -7.83 -6.22
C LEU A 185 3.89 -9.29 -5.73
N GLN A 186 4.37 -9.50 -4.49
CA GLN A 186 4.46 -10.83 -3.90
C GLN A 186 3.10 -11.45 -3.63
N ALA A 187 2.13 -10.64 -3.18
CA ALA A 187 0.75 -11.09 -2.98
C ALA A 187 0.12 -11.55 -4.30
N GLU A 188 0.27 -10.79 -5.38
CA GLU A 188 -0.18 -11.18 -6.72
C GLU A 188 0.53 -12.47 -7.19
N TYR A 189 1.84 -12.57 -6.94
CA TYR A 189 2.60 -13.78 -7.26
C TYR A 189 2.10 -15.00 -6.46
N TYR A 190 1.71 -14.82 -5.20
CA TYR A 190 1.16 -15.91 -4.38
C TYR A 190 -0.24 -16.32 -4.84
N LEU A 191 -1.12 -15.37 -5.15
CA LEU A 191 -2.44 -15.69 -5.72
C LEU A 191 -2.30 -16.49 -7.02
N THR A 192 -1.51 -15.99 -7.95
CA THR A 192 -1.33 -16.60 -9.27
C THR A 192 -0.70 -17.99 -9.21
N ASN A 193 0.14 -18.26 -8.19
CA ASN A 193 0.82 -19.55 -8.00
C ASN A 193 0.18 -20.40 -6.88
N ARG A 194 -1.08 -20.14 -6.51
CA ARG A 194 -1.84 -20.91 -5.51
C ARG A 194 -1.15 -21.06 -4.17
N LYS A 195 -0.43 -19.99 -3.73
CA LYS A 195 0.29 -19.90 -2.46
C LYS A 195 -0.36 -18.91 -1.49
N ALA A 196 -1.51 -18.38 -1.86
CA ALA A 196 -2.30 -17.52 -0.97
C ALA A 196 -2.88 -18.34 0.20
N PRO A 197 -3.16 -17.70 1.34
CA PRO A 197 -3.79 -18.37 2.48
C PRO A 197 -5.14 -18.98 2.10
N GLU A 198 -5.51 -20.11 2.75
CA GLU A 198 -6.77 -20.81 2.52
C GLU A 198 -8.02 -19.94 2.74
N GLN A 199 -7.90 -18.89 3.57
CA GLN A 199 -8.99 -17.94 3.83
C GLN A 199 -9.31 -17.06 2.61
N MET A 200 -8.36 -16.91 1.67
CA MET A 200 -8.62 -16.17 0.44
C MET A 200 -9.56 -16.98 -0.46
N PRO A 201 -10.65 -16.36 -0.97
CA PRO A 201 -11.52 -17.07 -1.92
C PRO A 201 -10.71 -17.53 -3.16
N GLU A 202 -10.88 -18.77 -3.58
CA GLU A 202 -10.17 -19.32 -4.74
C GLU A 202 -10.39 -18.52 -6.03
N SER A 203 -11.55 -17.87 -6.14
CA SER A 203 -11.91 -17.01 -7.29
C SER A 203 -11.36 -15.60 -7.18
N PHE A 204 -10.73 -15.23 -6.04
CA PHE A 204 -10.22 -13.89 -5.86
C PHE A 204 -8.92 -13.67 -6.63
N ASN A 205 -8.87 -12.60 -7.40
CA ASN A 205 -7.65 -12.05 -7.99
C ASN A 205 -7.71 -10.51 -7.88
N TYR A 206 -6.58 -9.87 -7.73
CA TYR A 206 -6.53 -8.43 -7.94
C TYR A 206 -6.88 -8.11 -9.39
N CYS A 207 -7.58 -7.01 -9.64
CA CYS A 207 -7.85 -6.56 -11.01
C CYS A 207 -6.67 -5.79 -11.63
N GLY A 208 -5.65 -5.45 -10.83
CA GLY A 208 -4.41 -4.80 -11.26
C GLY A 208 -3.43 -4.57 -10.12
N VAL A 209 -2.14 -4.46 -10.44
CA VAL A 209 -1.09 -4.11 -9.49
C VAL A 209 -0.28 -2.92 -10.01
N ILE A 210 -0.01 -1.92 -9.16
CA ILE A 210 0.83 -0.76 -9.51
C ILE A 210 2.01 -0.71 -8.53
N ALA A 211 3.22 -0.93 -9.03
CA ALA A 211 4.41 -1.08 -8.23
C ALA A 211 5.47 -0.02 -8.56
N PHE A 212 5.91 0.72 -7.53
CA PHE A 212 6.95 1.73 -7.63
C PHE A 212 8.23 1.25 -6.95
N ALA A 213 9.27 0.96 -7.73
CA ALA A 213 10.55 0.40 -7.31
C ALA A 213 10.41 -0.92 -6.53
N GLY A 214 9.60 -1.85 -7.04
CA GLY A 214 9.32 -3.15 -6.41
C GLY A 214 10.08 -4.32 -7.04
N ALA A 215 9.98 -5.47 -6.39
CA ALA A 215 10.53 -6.75 -6.86
C ALA A 215 9.68 -7.93 -6.37
N ILE A 216 9.88 -9.12 -6.95
CA ILE A 216 9.31 -10.39 -6.48
C ILE A 216 10.44 -11.28 -5.98
N MET A 217 10.29 -11.85 -4.79
CA MET A 217 11.17 -12.89 -4.28
C MET A 217 10.69 -14.26 -4.77
N SER A 218 11.62 -15.06 -5.29
CA SER A 218 11.35 -16.44 -5.73
C SER A 218 12.50 -17.36 -5.39
N PHE A 219 12.22 -18.66 -5.37
CA PHE A 219 13.23 -19.70 -5.21
C PHE A 219 13.54 -20.30 -6.59
N GLY A 220 14.82 -20.57 -6.85
CA GLY A 220 15.28 -21.12 -8.13
C GLY A 220 15.73 -20.05 -9.12
N GLU A 221 15.83 -20.43 -10.40
CA GLU A 221 16.47 -19.59 -11.41
C GLU A 221 15.51 -18.64 -12.12
N ASP A 222 14.31 -19.07 -12.46
CA ASP A 222 13.34 -18.27 -13.21
C ASP A 222 12.06 -17.98 -12.45
N LEU A 223 11.54 -16.75 -12.64
CA LEU A 223 10.23 -16.36 -12.16
C LEU A 223 9.16 -17.06 -13.03
N GLN A 224 8.37 -17.94 -12.43
CA GLN A 224 7.33 -18.72 -13.06
C GLN A 224 5.94 -18.27 -12.61
N TRP A 225 4.97 -18.33 -13.52
CA TRP A 225 3.56 -18.02 -13.28
C TRP A 225 2.71 -19.24 -13.64
N GLU A 226 2.06 -19.85 -12.65
CA GLU A 226 1.16 -21.00 -12.87
C GLU A 226 -0.14 -20.54 -13.54
N GLY A 227 -0.76 -19.49 -13.02
CA GLY A 227 -1.95 -18.86 -13.58
C GLY A 227 -1.65 -17.67 -14.51
N MET A 228 -2.69 -16.91 -14.84
CA MET A 228 -2.59 -15.63 -15.54
C MET A 228 -2.59 -14.51 -14.50
N PRO A 229 -1.49 -13.77 -14.32
CA PRO A 229 -1.45 -12.68 -13.38
C PRO A 229 -2.32 -11.50 -13.84
N ALA A 230 -2.77 -10.69 -12.88
CA ALA A 230 -3.41 -9.41 -13.14
C ALA A 230 -2.54 -8.50 -14.02
N PRO A 231 -3.10 -7.49 -14.68
CA PRO A 231 -2.32 -6.42 -15.29
C PRO A 231 -1.38 -5.77 -14.27
N ILE A 232 -0.09 -5.61 -14.60
CA ILE A 232 0.92 -5.04 -13.70
C ILE A 232 1.57 -3.79 -14.31
N ALA A 233 1.50 -2.66 -13.60
CA ALA A 233 2.27 -1.47 -13.90
C ALA A 233 3.53 -1.42 -13.03
N LEU A 234 4.69 -1.24 -13.66
CA LEU A 234 6.00 -1.24 -13.03
C LEU A 234 6.71 0.09 -13.34
N PHE A 235 7.06 0.84 -12.28
CA PHE A 235 7.86 2.07 -12.35
C PHE A 235 9.19 1.84 -11.64
N HIS A 236 10.36 2.02 -12.33
CA HIS A 236 11.64 1.65 -11.71
C HIS A 236 12.82 2.47 -12.26
N GLY A 237 13.73 2.88 -11.37
CA GLY A 237 15.02 3.44 -11.72
C GLY A 237 16.00 2.35 -12.17
N LYS A 238 16.69 2.56 -13.31
CA LYS A 238 17.69 1.56 -13.77
C LYS A 238 18.97 1.59 -12.94
N ALA A 239 19.22 2.68 -12.21
CA ALA A 239 20.35 2.85 -11.29
C ALA A 239 19.98 2.54 -9.83
N ASP A 240 18.82 1.92 -9.59
CA ASP A 240 18.38 1.52 -8.25
C ASP A 240 19.33 0.49 -7.65
N ASN A 241 19.99 0.85 -6.55
CA ASN A 241 20.96 0.05 -5.81
C ASN A 241 20.38 -0.52 -4.50
N ILE A 242 19.10 -0.23 -4.18
CA ILE A 242 18.37 -0.73 -3.00
C ILE A 242 17.49 -1.90 -3.39
N VAL A 243 16.57 -1.67 -4.35
CA VAL A 243 15.75 -2.72 -4.95
C VAL A 243 16.23 -2.92 -6.39
N PRO A 244 16.78 -4.11 -6.75
CA PRO A 244 17.40 -4.30 -8.04
C PRO A 244 16.40 -4.16 -9.19
N PHE A 245 16.76 -3.41 -10.25
CA PHE A 245 15.97 -3.33 -11.48
C PHE A 245 15.90 -4.67 -12.23
N LYS A 246 17.02 -5.41 -12.21
CA LYS A 246 17.12 -6.76 -12.78
C LYS A 246 17.04 -7.81 -11.67
N ARG A 247 17.43 -9.05 -11.96
CA ARG A 247 17.52 -10.11 -10.96
C ARG A 247 18.85 -10.02 -10.21
N VAL A 248 18.77 -10.20 -8.88
CA VAL A 248 19.92 -10.51 -8.02
C VAL A 248 19.65 -11.85 -7.35
N GLN A 249 20.67 -12.70 -7.24
CA GLN A 249 20.58 -14.01 -6.60
C GLN A 249 21.54 -14.08 -5.43
N SER A 250 21.10 -14.72 -4.35
CA SER A 250 21.93 -15.08 -3.21
C SER A 250 21.65 -16.53 -2.81
N ALA A 251 22.60 -17.14 -2.09
CA ALA A 251 22.37 -18.42 -1.45
C ALA A 251 22.04 -18.18 0.02
N SER A 252 20.92 -18.69 0.50
CA SER A 252 20.54 -18.65 1.91
C SER A 252 20.07 -20.04 2.35
N GLY A 253 20.70 -20.59 3.38
CA GLY A 253 20.33 -21.93 3.88
C GLY A 253 20.42 -23.05 2.83
N GLY A 254 21.38 -23.00 1.89
CA GLY A 254 21.54 -23.98 0.82
C GLY A 254 20.53 -23.85 -0.34
N ARG A 255 19.65 -22.86 -0.31
CA ARG A 255 18.68 -22.57 -1.39
C ARG A 255 19.08 -21.30 -2.15
N LYS A 256 18.90 -21.31 -3.47
CA LYS A 256 19.02 -20.09 -4.28
C LYS A 256 17.78 -19.24 -4.09
N VAL A 257 17.96 -18.03 -3.56
CA VAL A 257 16.92 -17.02 -3.42
C VAL A 257 17.16 -15.94 -4.46
N SER A 258 16.15 -15.62 -5.25
CA SER A 258 16.21 -14.61 -6.30
C SER A 258 15.31 -13.44 -5.92
N LEU A 259 15.84 -12.21 -5.99
CA LEU A 259 15.07 -10.99 -5.99
C LEU A 259 14.94 -10.49 -7.42
N ASN A 260 13.74 -10.57 -7.96
CA ASN A 260 13.45 -10.27 -9.36
C ASN A 260 12.86 -8.87 -9.48
N GLY A 261 13.65 -7.90 -9.93
CA GLY A 261 13.19 -6.54 -10.14
C GLY A 261 12.32 -6.36 -11.39
N SER A 262 11.85 -5.14 -11.59
CA SER A 262 10.81 -4.82 -12.58
C SER A 262 11.14 -5.26 -14.01
N PHE A 263 12.42 -5.24 -14.43
CA PHE A 263 12.83 -5.75 -15.74
C PHE A 263 12.62 -7.27 -15.86
N THR A 264 13.00 -8.02 -14.82
CA THR A 264 12.84 -9.48 -14.81
C THR A 264 11.37 -9.86 -14.75
N ILE A 265 10.57 -9.14 -13.95
CA ILE A 265 9.11 -9.31 -13.87
C ILE A 265 8.49 -9.06 -15.24
N ALA A 266 8.77 -7.93 -15.87
CA ALA A 266 8.23 -7.58 -17.20
C ALA A 266 8.58 -8.64 -18.26
N LYS A 267 9.84 -9.16 -18.24
CA LYS A 267 10.27 -10.24 -19.14
C LYS A 267 9.49 -11.53 -18.89
N SER A 268 9.21 -11.88 -17.63
CA SER A 268 8.42 -13.08 -17.29
C SER A 268 6.96 -12.94 -17.70
N LEU A 269 6.34 -11.75 -17.45
CA LEU A 269 4.98 -11.43 -17.88
C LEU A 269 4.83 -11.50 -19.41
N LYS A 270 5.80 -10.95 -20.15
CA LYS A 270 5.83 -11.06 -21.62
C LYS A 270 5.84 -12.49 -22.09
N ARG A 271 6.68 -13.36 -21.49
CA ARG A 271 6.73 -14.79 -21.81
C ARG A 271 5.41 -15.51 -21.51
N ARG A 272 4.70 -15.06 -20.44
CA ARG A 272 3.39 -15.61 -20.05
C ARG A 272 2.24 -15.12 -20.94
N GLY A 273 2.45 -14.05 -21.71
CA GLY A 273 1.39 -13.38 -22.46
C GLY A 273 0.49 -12.51 -21.57
N ALA A 274 0.94 -12.18 -20.36
CA ALA A 274 0.20 -11.37 -19.40
C ALA A 274 0.32 -9.88 -19.69
N PRO A 275 -0.73 -9.07 -19.43
CA PRO A 275 -0.70 -7.65 -19.66
C PRO A 275 0.20 -6.94 -18.65
N TYR A 276 1.08 -6.06 -19.12
CA TYR A 276 1.94 -5.25 -18.27
C TYR A 276 2.30 -3.90 -18.89
N MET A 277 2.73 -2.99 -18.03
CA MET A 277 3.37 -1.73 -18.41
C MET A 277 4.68 -1.59 -17.63
N LEU A 278 5.79 -1.32 -18.33
CA LEU A 278 7.07 -1.02 -17.68
C LEU A 278 7.53 0.39 -18.05
N LYS A 279 7.64 1.26 -17.06
CA LYS A 279 8.28 2.59 -17.13
C LYS A 279 9.60 2.55 -16.39
N SER A 280 10.70 2.62 -17.12
CA SER A 280 12.03 2.56 -16.55
C SER A 280 12.84 3.81 -16.87
N TYR A 281 13.55 4.34 -15.86
CA TYR A 281 14.25 5.64 -15.91
C TYR A 281 15.74 5.43 -15.83
N LYS A 282 16.46 5.78 -16.92
CA LYS A 282 17.89 5.42 -17.12
C LYS A 282 18.80 5.94 -16.01
N SER A 283 18.61 7.19 -15.59
CA SER A 283 19.50 7.88 -14.64
C SER A 283 18.94 7.99 -13.23
N LYS A 284 17.75 7.42 -12.96
CA LYS A 284 17.14 7.46 -11.63
C LYS A 284 17.48 6.21 -10.84
N ASP A 285 17.67 6.42 -9.55
CA ASP A 285 17.93 5.43 -8.52
C ASP A 285 16.62 5.00 -7.82
N HIS A 286 16.69 4.61 -6.55
CA HIS A 286 15.55 4.21 -5.73
C HIS A 286 14.53 5.33 -5.49
N SER A 287 14.89 6.59 -5.72
CA SER A 287 13.98 7.74 -5.58
C SER A 287 12.70 7.61 -6.43
N VAL A 288 12.73 6.78 -7.48
CA VAL A 288 11.53 6.45 -8.30
C VAL A 288 10.38 5.91 -7.46
N ALA A 289 10.66 5.29 -6.32
CA ALA A 289 9.66 4.78 -5.38
C ALA A 289 8.64 5.86 -4.92
N VAL A 290 9.05 7.13 -4.86
CA VAL A 290 8.19 8.28 -4.54
C VAL A 290 8.04 9.22 -5.74
N TRP A 291 9.15 9.53 -6.42
CA TRP A 291 9.17 10.48 -7.53
C TRP A 291 8.13 10.15 -8.61
N ALA A 292 7.96 8.88 -8.96
CA ALA A 292 7.02 8.50 -10.02
C ALA A 292 5.55 8.73 -9.61
N MET A 293 5.24 8.66 -8.32
CA MET A 293 3.90 8.96 -7.78
C MET A 293 3.56 10.46 -7.87
N GLN A 294 4.56 11.33 -7.98
CA GLN A 294 4.39 12.77 -8.09
C GLN A 294 4.48 13.28 -9.55
N HIS A 295 5.25 12.58 -10.40
CA HIS A 295 5.60 13.09 -11.73
C HIS A 295 5.14 12.20 -12.89
N GLN A 296 4.51 11.05 -12.61
CA GLN A 296 4.09 10.09 -13.63
C GLN A 296 2.63 9.67 -13.48
N LEU A 297 1.80 10.55 -12.91
CA LEU A 297 0.37 10.29 -12.68
C LEU A 297 -0.38 10.03 -13.99
N GLU A 298 -0.02 10.69 -15.10
CA GLU A 298 -0.58 10.42 -16.42
C GLU A 298 -0.36 8.96 -16.88
N GLN A 299 0.80 8.37 -16.51
CA GLN A 299 1.08 6.98 -16.85
C GLN A 299 0.26 6.02 -15.98
N VAL A 300 -0.02 6.41 -14.74
CA VAL A 300 -0.95 5.69 -13.86
C VAL A 300 -2.36 5.76 -14.46
N ASP A 301 -2.83 6.93 -14.86
CA ASP A 301 -4.12 7.11 -15.51
C ASP A 301 -4.24 6.27 -16.79
N TYR A 302 -3.21 6.27 -17.64
CA TYR A 302 -3.18 5.42 -18.82
C TYR A 302 -3.35 3.94 -18.46
N PHE A 303 -2.67 3.47 -17.40
CA PHE A 303 -2.82 2.08 -16.93
C PHE A 303 -4.24 1.79 -16.45
N LEU A 304 -4.83 2.69 -15.64
CA LEU A 304 -6.18 2.55 -15.11
C LEU A 304 -7.21 2.52 -16.26
N GLN A 305 -7.13 3.43 -17.22
CA GLN A 305 -8.02 3.47 -18.38
C GLN A 305 -7.91 2.19 -19.23
N LYS A 306 -6.69 1.76 -19.50
CA LYS A 306 -6.44 0.62 -20.37
C LYS A 306 -6.86 -0.72 -19.79
N TYR A 307 -6.72 -0.90 -18.48
CA TYR A 307 -6.84 -2.23 -17.86
C TYR A 307 -7.94 -2.35 -16.81
N ILE A 308 -8.32 -1.25 -16.15
CA ILE A 308 -9.26 -1.28 -15.02
C ILE A 308 -10.65 -0.75 -15.42
N PHE A 309 -10.70 0.40 -16.12
CA PHE A 309 -11.94 1.05 -16.53
C PHE A 309 -12.40 0.62 -17.94
N ARG A 310 -12.01 -0.56 -18.41
CA ARG A 310 -12.51 -1.03 -19.71
C ARG A 310 -14.02 -1.03 -19.68
N ASP A 311 -14.62 -0.21 -20.55
CA ASP A 311 -16.01 -0.36 -20.92
C ASP A 311 -16.18 -1.77 -21.49
N LYS A 312 -17.05 -2.56 -20.82
CA LYS A 312 -17.43 -3.89 -21.29
C LYS A 312 -18.42 -3.77 -22.42
#